data_b2f83a1652f227581a134137e6e3d898
#
_entry.id   b2f83a1652f227581a134137e6e3d898
#
_cell.length_a   1.000
_cell.length_b   1.000
_cell.length_c   1.000
_cell.angle_alpha   90.00
_cell.angle_beta   90.00
_cell.angle_gamma   90.00
#
_symmetry.space_group_name_H-M   'P 1'
#
loop_
_entity.id
_entity.type
_entity.pdbx_description
1 polymer ?
#
loop_
_entity_poly.entity_id
_entity_poly.type
_entity_poly.pdbx_seq_one_letter_code
_entity_poly.pdbx_strand_id
1 'polypeptide(L)'
;MRTMLTFSFGLALCATMFTIQAGPPLICHPYDIGAAQSLPWGEGRDAVGFDNPDPKYNTKQLTADTLKLLDSGVPVIVRMETLRRAALYGAKDHASASALLSALKQRAGEAAPSAAVLFDYGYFAETLKQLDWKYKEDLTGGADGYSFVQKAIALEPDSAEMHFAAAIMTRYPQRLEFAEHARVARAAKMDRLLAANVGTHLN
;
A
#
# COMPACT_ATOMS: atom_id res chain seq x y z
N MET A 1 35.56 -14.20 60.98
CA MET A 1 34.57 -13.37 60.36
C MET A 1 34.73 -13.47 58.83
N ARG A 2 33.85 -14.18 58.14
CA ARG A 2 33.87 -14.32 56.67
C ARG A 2 32.71 -13.49 56.10
N THR A 3 33.03 -12.42 55.41
CA THR A 3 32.07 -11.53 54.76
C THR A 3 31.69 -12.15 53.41
N MET A 4 30.42 -12.57 53.24
CA MET A 4 29.88 -12.97 51.93
C MET A 4 29.44 -11.72 51.17
N LEU A 5 30.03 -11.47 50.01
CA LEU A 5 29.54 -10.50 49.02
C LEU A 5 28.47 -11.19 48.15
N THR A 6 27.25 -10.74 48.24
CA THR A 6 26.16 -11.13 47.35
C THR A 6 26.15 -10.19 46.12
N PHE A 7 26.49 -10.76 44.95
CA PHE A 7 26.33 -10.07 43.66
C PHE A 7 24.88 -10.24 43.16
N SER A 8 24.11 -9.15 43.17
CA SER A 8 22.81 -9.11 42.54
C SER A 8 22.98 -8.83 41.05
N PHE A 9 22.69 -9.80 40.20
CA PHE A 9 22.61 -9.63 38.76
C PHE A 9 21.24 -9.05 38.40
N GLY A 10 21.18 -7.75 38.10
CA GLY A 10 19.99 -7.11 37.57
C GLY A 10 19.80 -7.46 36.10
N LEU A 11 18.80 -8.30 35.79
CA LEU A 11 18.38 -8.60 34.43
C LEU A 11 17.57 -7.41 33.89
N ALA A 12 18.21 -6.55 33.08
CA ALA A 12 17.52 -5.48 32.36
C ALA A 12 16.70 -6.11 31.21
N LEU A 13 15.40 -6.25 31.40
CA LEU A 13 14.46 -6.68 30.36
C LEU A 13 14.26 -5.51 29.39
N CYS A 14 14.98 -5.47 28.27
CA CYS A 14 14.67 -4.58 27.15
C CYS A 14 13.36 -5.02 26.50
N ALA A 15 12.25 -4.45 26.93
CA ALA A 15 10.97 -4.57 26.23
C ALA A 15 11.09 -3.81 24.91
N THR A 16 11.36 -4.48 23.81
CA THR A 16 11.17 -3.95 22.47
C THR A 16 9.68 -3.76 22.26
N MET A 17 9.21 -2.52 22.37
CA MET A 17 7.83 -2.16 21.99
C MET A 17 7.70 -2.33 20.48
N PHE A 18 7.18 -3.47 20.04
CA PHE A 18 6.65 -3.60 18.70
C PHE A 18 5.41 -2.70 18.61
N THR A 19 5.52 -1.60 17.88
CA THR A 19 4.34 -0.82 17.50
C THR A 19 3.51 -1.67 16.56
N ILE A 20 2.48 -2.31 17.09
CA ILE A 20 1.49 -3.01 16.26
C ILE A 20 0.75 -1.92 15.49
N GLN A 21 1.02 -1.86 14.22
CA GLN A 21 0.37 -0.94 13.29
C GLN A 21 -1.09 -1.41 13.15
N ALA A 22 -2.02 -0.71 13.81
CA ALA A 22 -3.43 -1.08 13.84
C ALA A 22 -4.13 -0.67 12.53
N GLY A 23 -5.05 -1.52 12.05
CA GLY A 23 -5.91 -1.25 10.89
C GLY A 23 -5.46 -1.90 9.56
N PRO A 24 -6.31 -1.83 8.53
CA PRO A 24 -6.04 -2.40 7.21
C PRO A 24 -4.79 -1.78 6.57
N PRO A 25 -3.75 -2.59 6.23
CA PRO A 25 -2.42 -2.08 5.91
C PRO A 25 -2.36 -1.25 4.63
N LEU A 26 -3.23 -1.51 3.63
CA LEU A 26 -3.25 -0.75 2.38
C LEU A 26 -3.95 0.62 2.51
N ILE A 27 -4.66 0.87 3.60
CA ILE A 27 -5.50 2.05 3.79
C ILE A 27 -4.97 2.96 4.89
N CYS A 28 -4.71 2.40 6.07
CA CYS A 28 -4.53 3.18 7.30
C CYS A 28 -3.17 3.89 7.38
N HIS A 29 -2.25 3.58 6.48
CA HIS A 29 -0.89 4.10 6.55
C HIS A 29 -0.49 4.73 5.20
N PRO A 30 -0.47 6.09 5.12
CA PRO A 30 0.01 6.79 3.93
C PRO A 30 1.45 6.41 3.59
N TYR A 31 1.75 6.31 2.30
CA TYR A 31 3.11 6.10 1.82
C TYR A 31 3.81 7.44 1.63
N ASP A 32 5.09 7.49 2.05
CA ASP A 32 5.96 8.61 1.69
C ASP A 32 6.26 8.55 0.19
N ILE A 33 5.83 9.57 -0.54
CA ILE A 33 6.05 9.72 -1.99
C ILE A 33 7.02 10.87 -2.31
N GLY A 34 7.63 11.47 -1.28
CA GLY A 34 8.51 12.63 -1.45
C GLY A 34 7.78 13.81 -2.10
N ALA A 35 8.40 14.37 -3.15
CA ALA A 35 7.83 15.47 -3.93
C ALA A 35 6.99 15.01 -5.14
N ALA A 36 6.72 13.72 -5.29
CA ALA A 36 5.94 13.20 -6.41
C ALA A 36 4.49 13.65 -6.34
N GLN A 37 3.87 13.80 -7.51
CA GLN A 37 2.45 14.16 -7.61
C GLN A 37 1.56 12.96 -7.34
N SER A 38 0.44 13.21 -6.68
CA SER A 38 -0.65 12.26 -6.45
C SER A 38 -1.98 13.02 -6.45
N LEU A 39 -3.09 12.31 -6.24
CA LEU A 39 -4.40 12.95 -6.06
C LEU A 39 -4.34 13.97 -4.91
N PRO A 40 -5.07 15.10 -5.00
CA PRO A 40 -5.14 16.09 -3.93
C PRO A 40 -5.42 15.44 -2.58
N TRP A 41 -4.81 15.96 -1.53
CA TRP A 41 -5.00 15.43 -0.19
C TRP A 41 -5.04 16.59 0.81
N GLY A 42 -5.72 16.41 1.93
CA GLY A 42 -5.83 17.47 2.93
C GLY A 42 -4.47 17.90 3.47
N GLU A 43 -4.35 19.18 3.82
CA GLU A 43 -3.12 19.79 4.34
C GLU A 43 -3.16 19.92 5.87
N GLY A 44 -2.00 20.15 6.48
CA GLY A 44 -1.84 20.48 7.90
C GLY A 44 -1.79 19.28 8.82
N ARG A 45 -2.11 19.48 10.11
CA ARG A 45 -2.08 18.41 11.13
C ARG A 45 -3.02 17.27 10.82
N ASP A 46 -4.11 17.58 10.15
CA ASP A 46 -5.12 16.59 9.75
C ASP A 46 -4.65 15.75 8.55
N ALA A 47 -3.63 16.20 7.81
CA ALA A 47 -3.00 15.44 6.73
C ALA A 47 -2.28 14.15 7.21
N VAL A 48 -1.99 14.04 8.48
CA VAL A 48 -1.36 12.84 9.10
C VAL A 48 -2.37 11.70 9.25
N GLY A 49 -3.68 11.99 9.17
CA GLY A 49 -4.73 10.96 9.19
C GLY A 49 -4.77 10.17 7.89
N PHE A 50 -5.02 8.86 8.00
CA PHE A 50 -5.18 7.99 6.83
C PHE A 50 -6.38 8.37 5.96
N ASP A 51 -7.37 9.07 6.49
CA ASP A 51 -8.66 9.41 5.85
C ASP A 51 -8.86 10.93 5.84
N ASN A 52 -8.07 11.62 5.03
CA ASN A 52 -8.18 13.07 4.89
C ASN A 52 -8.23 13.52 3.40
N PRO A 53 -9.19 13.02 2.60
CA PRO A 53 -9.35 13.49 1.23
C PRO A 53 -9.76 14.96 1.21
N ASP A 54 -9.20 15.75 0.28
CA ASP A 54 -9.58 17.14 0.06
C ASP A 54 -11.09 17.24 -0.22
N PRO A 55 -11.86 17.94 0.63
CA PRO A 55 -13.31 18.02 0.47
C PRO A 55 -13.75 18.80 -0.78
N LYS A 56 -12.85 19.55 -1.41
CA LYS A 56 -13.11 20.31 -2.65
C LYS A 56 -12.85 19.49 -3.91
N TYR A 57 -12.24 18.30 -3.79
CA TYR A 57 -11.95 17.47 -4.94
C TYR A 57 -13.23 16.94 -5.60
N ASN A 58 -13.32 17.09 -6.92
CA ASN A 58 -14.44 16.57 -7.70
C ASN A 58 -14.25 15.09 -8.04
N THR A 59 -14.89 14.19 -7.30
CA THR A 59 -14.79 12.74 -7.48
C THR A 59 -15.22 12.24 -8.86
N LYS A 60 -16.01 12.99 -9.61
CA LYS A 60 -16.36 12.64 -11.01
C LYS A 60 -15.14 12.64 -11.94
N GLN A 61 -14.07 13.30 -11.55
CA GLN A 61 -12.79 13.30 -12.30
C GLN A 61 -11.85 12.17 -11.85
N LEU A 62 -12.23 11.38 -10.82
CA LEU A 62 -11.36 10.41 -10.17
C LEU A 62 -10.69 9.45 -11.15
N THR A 63 -11.45 8.89 -12.09
CA THR A 63 -10.89 7.96 -13.08
C THR A 63 -9.88 8.66 -13.99
N ALA A 64 -10.22 9.81 -14.55
CA ALA A 64 -9.34 10.52 -15.49
C ALA A 64 -8.05 10.98 -14.81
N ASP A 65 -8.16 11.59 -13.62
CA ASP A 65 -7.02 12.10 -12.88
C ASP A 65 -6.11 10.96 -12.40
N THR A 66 -6.71 9.87 -11.88
CA THR A 66 -5.93 8.71 -11.43
C THR A 66 -5.17 8.08 -12.60
N LEU A 67 -5.83 7.82 -13.74
CA LEU A 67 -5.17 7.22 -14.90
C LEU A 67 -4.04 8.10 -15.45
N LYS A 68 -4.19 9.42 -15.40
CA LYS A 68 -3.14 10.37 -15.78
C LYS A 68 -1.93 10.30 -14.83
N LEU A 69 -2.18 10.14 -13.52
CA LEU A 69 -1.13 10.01 -12.49
C LEU A 69 -0.45 8.63 -12.50
N LEU A 70 -1.07 7.63 -13.14
CA LEU A 70 -0.53 6.28 -13.30
C LEU A 70 0.17 6.08 -14.66
N ASP A 71 0.67 7.15 -15.26
CA ASP A 71 1.38 7.08 -16.53
C ASP A 71 2.71 6.31 -16.43
N SER A 72 3.32 6.01 -17.57
CA SER A 72 4.57 5.24 -17.65
C SER A 72 5.71 5.94 -16.89
N GLY A 73 6.54 5.15 -16.20
CA GLY A 73 7.70 5.66 -15.47
C GLY A 73 7.41 6.19 -14.05
N VAL A 74 6.15 6.19 -13.61
CA VAL A 74 5.83 6.56 -12.22
C VAL A 74 6.25 5.43 -11.28
N PRO A 75 7.01 5.71 -10.20
CA PRO A 75 7.43 4.71 -9.22
C PRO A 75 6.25 3.96 -8.58
N VAL A 76 6.43 2.69 -8.26
CA VAL A 76 5.37 1.83 -7.71
C VAL A 76 4.83 2.39 -6.40
N ILE A 77 5.67 2.95 -5.52
CA ILE A 77 5.23 3.55 -4.25
C ILE A 77 4.30 4.75 -4.50
N VAL A 78 4.57 5.55 -5.52
CA VAL A 78 3.71 6.69 -5.90
C VAL A 78 2.36 6.18 -6.43
N ARG A 79 2.36 5.08 -7.21
CA ARG A 79 1.13 4.39 -7.65
C ARG A 79 0.32 3.88 -6.46
N MET A 80 0.98 3.25 -5.48
CA MET A 80 0.34 2.77 -4.26
C MET A 80 -0.39 3.88 -3.51
N GLU A 81 0.27 5.02 -3.28
CA GLU A 81 -0.36 6.15 -2.60
C GLU A 81 -1.48 6.77 -3.42
N THR A 82 -1.30 6.89 -4.74
CA THR A 82 -2.34 7.42 -5.64
C THR A 82 -3.58 6.54 -5.63
N LEU A 83 -3.42 5.22 -5.71
CA LEU A 83 -4.52 4.25 -5.67
C LEU A 83 -5.17 4.19 -4.28
N ARG A 84 -4.38 4.32 -3.19
CA ARG A 84 -4.91 4.43 -1.82
C ARG A 84 -5.83 5.66 -1.68
N ARG A 85 -5.36 6.85 -2.14
CA ARG A 85 -6.18 8.07 -2.13
C ARG A 85 -7.43 7.92 -2.98
N ALA A 86 -7.30 7.32 -4.17
CA ALA A 86 -8.44 7.06 -5.05
C ALA A 86 -9.51 6.18 -4.38
N ALA A 87 -9.10 5.12 -3.67
CA ALA A 87 -10.02 4.27 -2.93
C ALA A 87 -10.75 5.03 -1.81
N LEU A 88 -10.04 5.91 -1.09
CA LEU A 88 -10.64 6.73 -0.03
C LEU A 88 -11.60 7.81 -0.57
N TYR A 89 -11.33 8.40 -1.73
CA TYR A 89 -12.30 9.24 -2.43
C TYR A 89 -13.53 8.44 -2.85
N GLY A 90 -13.31 7.25 -3.40
CA GLY A 90 -14.36 6.34 -3.80
C GLY A 90 -15.27 5.91 -2.65
N ALA A 91 -14.77 5.86 -1.41
CA ALA A 91 -15.60 5.57 -0.24
C ALA A 91 -16.73 6.60 0.00
N LYS A 92 -16.64 7.77 -0.63
CA LYS A 92 -17.69 8.80 -0.65
C LYS A 92 -18.51 8.81 -1.94
N ASP A 93 -18.02 8.14 -2.98
CA ASP A 93 -18.63 8.07 -4.32
C ASP A 93 -18.34 6.71 -4.96
N HIS A 94 -19.15 5.71 -4.61
CA HIS A 94 -18.99 4.32 -5.06
C HIS A 94 -19.04 4.18 -6.60
N ALA A 95 -19.82 5.02 -7.27
CA ALA A 95 -19.89 5.00 -8.73
C ALA A 95 -18.53 5.38 -9.35
N SER A 96 -17.84 6.37 -8.79
CA SER A 96 -16.51 6.77 -9.23
C SER A 96 -15.46 5.70 -8.94
N ALA A 97 -15.54 5.00 -7.79
CA ALA A 97 -14.65 3.87 -7.48
C ALA A 97 -14.85 2.72 -8.46
N SER A 98 -16.10 2.36 -8.74
CA SER A 98 -16.46 1.29 -9.69
C SER A 98 -16.02 1.61 -11.12
N ALA A 99 -16.16 2.89 -11.53
CA ALA A 99 -15.69 3.34 -12.83
C ALA A 99 -14.16 3.22 -12.97
N LEU A 100 -13.42 3.64 -11.93
CA LEU A 100 -11.97 3.49 -11.92
C LEU A 100 -11.55 2.02 -11.94
N LEU A 101 -12.15 1.17 -11.10
CA LEU A 101 -11.85 -0.26 -11.08
C LEU A 101 -12.09 -0.91 -12.45
N SER A 102 -13.20 -0.55 -13.11
CA SER A 102 -13.53 -1.03 -14.45
C SER A 102 -12.51 -0.59 -15.50
N ALA A 103 -12.06 0.67 -15.45
CA ALA A 103 -11.05 1.20 -16.36
C ALA A 103 -9.68 0.51 -16.17
N LEU A 104 -9.25 0.29 -14.91
CA LEU A 104 -8.03 -0.43 -14.61
C LEU A 104 -8.11 -1.90 -15.04
N LYS A 105 -9.26 -2.56 -14.80
CA LYS A 105 -9.52 -3.94 -15.25
C LYS A 105 -9.45 -4.06 -16.78
N GLN A 106 -10.01 -3.11 -17.50
CA GLN A 106 -9.96 -3.09 -18.96
C GLN A 106 -8.51 -3.01 -19.45
N ARG A 107 -7.70 -2.10 -18.90
CA ARG A 107 -6.27 -1.99 -19.24
C ARG A 107 -5.50 -3.27 -18.92
N ALA A 108 -5.74 -3.88 -17.77
CA ALA A 108 -5.11 -5.15 -17.39
C ALA A 108 -5.54 -6.35 -18.25
N GLY A 109 -6.66 -6.25 -18.95
CA GLY A 109 -7.19 -7.25 -19.88
C GLY A 109 -6.72 -7.09 -21.33
N GLU A 110 -5.88 -6.10 -21.64
CA GLU A 110 -5.29 -5.94 -22.97
C GLU A 110 -4.38 -7.12 -23.36
N ALA A 111 -4.09 -7.27 -24.65
CA ALA A 111 -3.34 -8.43 -25.16
C ALA A 111 -1.92 -8.57 -24.58
N ALA A 112 -1.28 -7.46 -24.23
CA ALA A 112 0.07 -7.44 -23.66
C ALA A 112 0.19 -6.32 -22.62
N PRO A 113 -0.43 -6.44 -21.44
CA PRO A 113 -0.36 -5.43 -20.42
C PRO A 113 1.05 -5.38 -19.80
N SER A 114 1.54 -4.17 -19.51
CA SER A 114 2.80 -4.01 -18.77
C SER A 114 2.65 -4.46 -17.31
N ALA A 115 3.78 -4.67 -16.64
CA ALA A 115 3.81 -4.98 -15.21
C ALA A 115 3.08 -3.91 -14.39
N ALA A 116 3.30 -2.63 -14.69
CA ALA A 116 2.64 -1.51 -14.02
C ALA A 116 1.11 -1.55 -14.16
N VAL A 117 0.59 -1.89 -15.35
CA VAL A 117 -0.86 -1.97 -15.60
C VAL A 117 -1.51 -3.13 -14.82
N LEU A 118 -0.85 -4.29 -14.78
CA LEU A 118 -1.30 -5.42 -13.96
C LEU A 118 -1.26 -5.07 -12.47
N PHE A 119 -0.19 -4.42 -12.04
CA PHE A 119 -0.01 -3.95 -10.68
C PHE A 119 -1.13 -3.00 -10.26
N ASP A 120 -1.40 -1.97 -11.06
CA ASP A 120 -2.40 -0.93 -10.75
C ASP A 120 -3.79 -1.55 -10.49
N TYR A 121 -4.23 -2.45 -11.39
CA TYR A 121 -5.50 -3.14 -11.19
C TYR A 121 -5.51 -4.02 -9.95
N GLY A 122 -4.48 -4.86 -9.80
CA GLY A 122 -4.39 -5.79 -8.68
C GLY A 122 -4.32 -5.08 -7.33
N TYR A 123 -3.48 -4.06 -7.24
CA TYR A 123 -3.32 -3.27 -6.02
C TYR A 123 -4.59 -2.51 -5.65
N PHE A 124 -5.26 -1.88 -6.64
CA PHE A 124 -6.50 -1.15 -6.38
C PHE A 124 -7.63 -2.09 -5.94
N ALA A 125 -7.77 -3.27 -6.55
CA ALA A 125 -8.76 -4.26 -6.15
C ALA A 125 -8.57 -4.70 -4.69
N GLU A 126 -7.33 -5.00 -4.27
CA GLU A 126 -7.05 -5.36 -2.87
C GLU A 126 -7.25 -4.18 -1.91
N THR A 127 -6.97 -2.96 -2.36
CA THR A 127 -7.22 -1.75 -1.56
C THR A 127 -8.72 -1.55 -1.32
N LEU A 128 -9.56 -1.75 -2.35
CA LEU A 128 -11.02 -1.67 -2.21
C LEU A 128 -11.57 -2.72 -1.24
N LYS A 129 -11.09 -3.98 -1.30
CA LYS A 129 -11.48 -5.03 -0.33
C LYS A 129 -11.23 -4.62 1.11
N GLN A 130 -10.13 -3.91 1.38
CA GLN A 130 -9.83 -3.42 2.73
C GLN A 130 -10.77 -2.28 3.18
N LEU A 131 -11.59 -1.76 2.29
CA LEU A 131 -12.61 -0.74 2.56
C LEU A 131 -14.05 -1.28 2.52
N ASP A 132 -14.27 -2.59 2.36
CA ASP A 132 -15.62 -3.18 2.27
C ASP A 132 -16.53 -2.74 3.43
N TRP A 133 -15.97 -2.58 4.63
CA TRP A 133 -16.70 -2.06 5.79
C TRP A 133 -17.19 -0.61 5.61
N LYS A 134 -16.49 0.23 4.82
CA LYS A 134 -16.90 1.59 4.47
C LYS A 134 -17.90 1.59 3.32
N TYR A 135 -17.65 0.78 2.30
CA TYR A 135 -18.51 0.67 1.13
C TYR A 135 -19.83 -0.05 1.45
N LYS A 136 -19.82 -0.96 2.43
CA LYS A 136 -20.93 -1.86 2.77
C LYS A 136 -21.35 -2.77 1.60
N GLU A 137 -20.48 -2.93 0.63
CA GLU A 137 -20.65 -3.77 -0.55
C GLU A 137 -19.28 -4.19 -1.11
N ASP A 138 -19.20 -5.36 -1.74
CA ASP A 138 -18.02 -5.79 -2.47
C ASP A 138 -18.02 -5.20 -3.89
N LEU A 139 -17.29 -4.09 -4.07
CA LEU A 139 -17.12 -3.45 -5.38
C LEU A 139 -16.25 -4.29 -6.34
N THR A 140 -15.50 -5.26 -5.83
CA THR A 140 -14.52 -6.03 -6.62
C THR A 140 -15.14 -7.25 -7.29
N GLY A 141 -16.34 -7.68 -6.85
CA GLY A 141 -16.98 -8.91 -7.32
C GLY A 141 -16.13 -10.14 -7.04
N GLY A 142 -15.39 -10.15 -5.93
CA GLY A 142 -14.52 -11.25 -5.53
C GLY A 142 -13.21 -11.35 -6.34
N ALA A 143 -12.81 -10.30 -7.08
CA ALA A 143 -11.56 -10.33 -7.86
C ALA A 143 -10.35 -10.65 -6.97
N ASP A 144 -9.47 -11.52 -7.41
CA ASP A 144 -8.18 -11.80 -6.76
C ASP A 144 -7.12 -10.82 -7.26
N GLY A 145 -7.06 -9.65 -6.61
CA GLY A 145 -6.10 -8.60 -6.97
C GLY A 145 -4.65 -9.03 -6.74
N TYR A 146 -4.38 -9.84 -5.72
CA TYR A 146 -3.03 -10.32 -5.46
C TYR A 146 -2.47 -11.16 -6.61
N SER A 147 -3.30 -11.97 -7.28
CA SER A 147 -2.86 -12.74 -8.45
C SER A 147 -2.37 -11.84 -9.60
N PHE A 148 -2.93 -10.64 -9.75
CA PHE A 148 -2.47 -9.66 -10.74
C PHE A 148 -1.14 -9.01 -10.34
N VAL A 149 -0.93 -8.73 -9.05
CA VAL A 149 0.37 -8.27 -8.54
C VAL A 149 1.44 -9.34 -8.71
N GLN A 150 1.12 -10.62 -8.49
CA GLN A 150 2.04 -11.73 -8.79
C GLN A 150 2.42 -11.80 -10.27
N LYS A 151 1.47 -11.59 -11.19
CA LYS A 151 1.75 -11.51 -12.63
C LYS A 151 2.64 -10.31 -12.97
N ALA A 152 2.42 -9.16 -12.33
CA ALA A 152 3.29 -7.99 -12.49
C ALA A 152 4.72 -8.28 -12.04
N ILE A 153 4.90 -8.90 -10.88
CA ILE A 153 6.21 -9.33 -10.36
C ILE A 153 6.86 -10.36 -11.31
N ALA A 154 6.08 -11.26 -11.92
CA ALA A 154 6.64 -12.22 -12.88
C ALA A 154 7.20 -11.55 -14.14
N LEU A 155 6.69 -10.37 -14.53
CA LEU A 155 7.23 -9.56 -15.62
C LEU A 155 8.44 -8.72 -15.20
N GLU A 156 8.49 -8.29 -13.95
CA GLU A 156 9.56 -7.47 -13.36
C GLU A 156 10.02 -8.06 -12.01
N PRO A 157 10.70 -9.21 -12.03
CA PRO A 157 11.02 -9.97 -10.81
C PRO A 157 12.00 -9.25 -9.86
N ASP A 158 12.76 -8.29 -10.37
CA ASP A 158 13.70 -7.49 -9.58
C ASP A 158 13.10 -6.21 -9.00
N SER A 159 11.79 -5.97 -9.24
CA SER A 159 11.11 -4.78 -8.72
C SER A 159 10.87 -4.88 -7.21
N ALA A 160 11.81 -4.37 -6.43
CA ALA A 160 11.72 -4.35 -4.98
C ALA A 160 10.50 -3.58 -4.45
N GLU A 161 10.03 -2.56 -5.18
CA GLU A 161 8.81 -1.82 -4.83
C GLU A 161 7.56 -2.68 -5.01
N MET A 162 7.47 -3.51 -6.08
CA MET A 162 6.34 -4.44 -6.25
C MET A 162 6.36 -5.53 -5.16
N HIS A 163 7.54 -5.99 -4.78
CA HIS A 163 7.70 -6.90 -3.64
C HIS A 163 7.29 -6.22 -2.32
N PHE A 164 7.60 -4.94 -2.14
CA PHE A 164 7.12 -4.18 -0.98
C PHE A 164 5.59 -4.15 -0.92
N ALA A 165 4.93 -3.81 -2.02
CA ALA A 165 3.47 -3.82 -2.11
C ALA A 165 2.88 -5.21 -1.80
N ALA A 166 3.44 -6.26 -2.41
CA ALA A 166 3.03 -7.64 -2.16
C ALA A 166 3.22 -8.06 -0.69
N ALA A 167 4.29 -7.61 -0.03
CA ALA A 167 4.49 -7.85 1.40
C ALA A 167 3.38 -7.18 2.23
N ILE A 168 3.01 -5.93 1.94
CA ILE A 168 1.91 -5.25 2.63
C ILE A 168 0.58 -6.00 2.41
N MET A 169 0.30 -6.46 1.19
CA MET A 169 -0.93 -7.20 0.84
C MET A 169 -1.01 -8.57 1.54
N THR A 170 0.13 -9.22 1.77
CA THR A 170 0.20 -10.58 2.33
C THR A 170 0.40 -10.60 3.85
N ARG A 171 0.55 -9.43 4.46
CA ARG A 171 0.78 -9.32 5.92
C ARG A 171 -0.43 -9.81 6.74
N TYR A 172 -1.66 -9.54 6.24
CA TYR A 172 -2.89 -9.93 6.90
C TYR A 172 -3.92 -10.49 5.89
N PRO A 173 -4.39 -11.73 6.00
CA PRO A 173 -3.91 -12.77 6.92
C PRO A 173 -2.45 -13.14 6.57
N GLN A 174 -1.66 -13.52 7.57
CA GLN A 174 -0.25 -13.92 7.35
C GLN A 174 -0.16 -15.01 6.29
N ARG A 175 0.13 -14.63 5.05
CA ARG A 175 0.42 -15.57 3.97
C ARG A 175 1.88 -15.99 4.02
N LEU A 176 2.19 -17.19 3.55
CA LEU A 176 3.57 -17.71 3.54
C LEU A 176 4.51 -16.83 2.71
N GLU A 177 4.00 -16.18 1.67
CA GLU A 177 4.75 -15.32 0.75
C GLU A 177 5.23 -14.01 1.38
N PHE A 178 4.62 -13.57 2.49
CA PHE A 178 5.02 -12.32 3.18
C PHE A 178 6.51 -12.24 3.44
N ALA A 179 7.09 -13.31 3.99
CA ALA A 179 8.50 -13.31 4.39
C ALA A 179 9.45 -13.11 3.20
N GLU A 180 9.16 -13.73 2.07
CA GLU A 180 9.96 -13.61 0.85
C GLU A 180 9.83 -12.21 0.24
N HIS A 181 8.62 -11.70 0.08
CA HIS A 181 8.41 -10.36 -0.44
C HIS A 181 9.06 -9.29 0.46
N ALA A 182 8.91 -9.40 1.78
CA ALA A 182 9.56 -8.50 2.72
C ALA A 182 11.09 -8.58 2.67
N ARG A 183 11.65 -9.78 2.46
CA ARG A 183 13.10 -9.99 2.29
C ARG A 183 13.64 -9.24 1.07
N VAL A 184 12.97 -9.38 -0.09
CA VAL A 184 13.37 -8.70 -1.32
C VAL A 184 13.26 -7.18 -1.16
N ALA A 185 12.15 -6.68 -0.66
CA ALA A 185 11.95 -5.24 -0.43
C ALA A 185 13.03 -4.64 0.50
N ARG A 186 13.38 -5.33 1.60
CA ARG A 186 14.39 -4.87 2.54
C ARG A 186 15.83 -4.89 1.98
N ALA A 187 16.08 -5.66 0.94
CA ALA A 187 17.40 -5.73 0.31
C ALA A 187 17.74 -4.49 -0.54
N ALA A 188 16.74 -3.76 -1.02
CA ALA A 188 16.87 -2.60 -1.92
C ALA A 188 17.24 -1.30 -1.16
N LYS A 189 18.38 -1.28 -0.49
CA LYS A 189 18.81 -0.15 0.37
C LYS A 189 19.18 1.14 -0.39
N MET A 190 19.44 1.05 -1.69
CA MET A 190 19.86 2.21 -2.51
C MET A 190 18.69 3.10 -2.91
N ASP A 191 17.48 2.59 -2.93
CA ASP A 191 16.27 3.38 -3.14
C ASP A 191 15.84 4.02 -1.82
N ARG A 192 16.04 5.33 -1.70
CA ARG A 192 15.73 6.09 -0.48
C ARG A 192 14.23 6.13 -0.17
N LEU A 193 13.41 6.24 -1.22
CA LEU A 193 11.96 6.30 -1.06
C LEU A 193 11.41 4.96 -0.59
N LEU A 194 11.84 3.88 -1.23
CA LEU A 194 11.49 2.53 -0.79
C LEU A 194 12.00 2.25 0.63
N ALA A 195 13.25 2.60 0.94
CA ALA A 195 13.84 2.36 2.26
C ALA A 195 13.08 3.06 3.39
N ALA A 196 12.63 4.31 3.17
CA ALA A 196 11.79 5.04 4.11
C ALA A 196 10.46 4.32 4.37
N ASN A 197 9.78 3.89 3.30
CA ASN A 197 8.52 3.16 3.40
C ASN A 197 8.68 1.77 4.02
N VAL A 198 9.74 1.03 3.67
CA VAL A 198 10.07 -0.27 4.31
C VAL A 198 10.27 -0.09 5.82
N GLY A 199 11.01 0.96 6.24
CA GLY A 199 11.24 1.28 7.65
C GLY A 199 9.94 1.56 8.41
N THR A 200 8.98 2.22 7.76
CA THR A 200 7.70 2.57 8.39
C THR A 200 6.71 1.40 8.40
N HIS A 201 6.65 0.62 7.32
CA HIS A 201 5.53 -0.32 7.12
C HIS A 201 5.89 -1.80 7.33
N LEU A 202 7.17 -2.19 7.26
CA LEU A 202 7.59 -3.60 7.39
C LEU A 202 8.39 -3.92 8.66
N ASN A 203 8.61 -2.96 9.54
CA ASN A 203 9.29 -3.17 10.83
C ASN A 203 8.31 -3.42 11.98
#